data_ede7a9ef1f72e116d2861270601fb60d
#
_entry.id   ede7a9ef1f72e116d2861270601fb60d
#
_cell.length_a   1.000
_cell.length_b   1.000
_cell.length_c   1.000
_cell.angle_alpha   90.00
_cell.angle_beta   90.00
_cell.angle_gamma   90.00
#
_symmetry.space_group_name_H-M   'P 1'
#
loop_
_entity.id
_entity.type
_entity.pdbx_description
1 polymer ?
#
loop_
_entity_poly.entity_id
_entity_poly.type
_entity_poly.pdbx_seq_one_letter_code
_entity_poly.pdbx_strand_id
1 'polypeptide(L)'
;MQMLKKNVVLLHGVTSSGKTEIYIHLIRKAIEEHRQVLYLLPEIALTVQIMERLHKVFGDQLGIYHSKYSDAERVEIWQKQLSGHPYDVILGARSAVFLPFQKLGLVIIDEEHETSFKQQDPAPRYHARSAAIVLANMYPEAKVLLGTATPSMESYYNAQQGKYGLVELKTRYKDIQLPEIQVVDVKDLRHRKMMTGVYSPVLLAAVKEALKNGEQAILFQNRRGFAPMIECKVCGWVPKCKNCDVSLTLHKSINLLTCHYCGYTYPVPTECPNCGSTAVSYTHLTLPT
;
A
#
# COMPACT_ATOMS: atom_id res chain seq x y z
N MET A 1 -10.19 -11.39 22.44
CA MET A 1 -11.18 -12.49 22.36
C MET A 1 -11.19 -13.23 21.00
N GLN A 2 -11.21 -12.58 19.85
CA GLN A 2 -11.23 -13.30 18.55
C GLN A 2 -9.98 -14.17 18.30
N MET A 3 -8.78 -13.71 18.67
CA MET A 3 -7.54 -14.49 18.53
C MET A 3 -7.49 -15.76 19.38
N LEU A 4 -8.30 -15.85 20.41
CA LEU A 4 -8.44 -17.11 21.18
C LEU A 4 -9.23 -18.17 20.42
N LYS A 5 -10.14 -17.75 19.54
CA LYS A 5 -11.06 -18.63 18.81
C LYS A 5 -10.59 -18.98 17.38
N LYS A 6 -9.78 -18.10 16.78
CA LYS A 6 -9.33 -18.21 15.38
C LYS A 6 -7.82 -18.03 15.27
N ASN A 7 -7.18 -18.78 14.38
CA ASN A 7 -5.74 -18.66 14.14
C ASN A 7 -5.40 -17.43 13.30
N VAL A 8 -6.31 -17.00 12.43
CA VAL A 8 -6.16 -15.79 11.63
C VAL A 8 -7.29 -14.83 11.95
N VAL A 9 -6.97 -13.57 12.21
CA VAL A 9 -7.93 -12.52 12.54
C VAL A 9 -7.69 -11.33 11.62
N LEU A 10 -8.75 -10.82 10.99
CA LEU A 10 -8.76 -9.56 10.26
C LEU A 10 -9.14 -8.43 11.22
N LEU A 11 -8.22 -7.49 11.41
CA LEU A 11 -8.43 -6.22 12.11
C LEU A 11 -8.73 -5.13 11.07
N HIS A 12 -10.01 -4.94 10.79
CA HIS A 12 -10.50 -3.90 9.89
C HIS A 12 -10.72 -2.61 10.69
N GLY A 13 -9.78 -1.69 10.59
CA GLY A 13 -9.83 -0.45 11.37
C GLY A 13 -9.59 0.77 10.48
N VAL A 14 -10.45 1.78 10.59
CA VAL A 14 -10.25 3.06 9.88
C VAL A 14 -8.88 3.66 10.19
N THR A 15 -8.38 4.52 9.31
CA THR A 15 -7.12 5.23 9.54
C THR A 15 -7.20 6.00 10.86
N SER A 16 -6.11 5.99 11.64
CA SER A 16 -6.04 6.60 12.99
C SER A 16 -6.98 5.99 14.03
N SER A 17 -7.41 4.74 13.86
CA SER A 17 -8.21 4.00 14.86
C SER A 17 -7.38 3.38 15.99
N GLY A 18 -6.06 3.57 16.01
CA GLY A 18 -5.17 3.01 17.03
C GLY A 18 -4.68 1.59 16.74
N LYS A 19 -4.74 1.10 15.50
CA LYS A 19 -4.24 -0.24 15.12
C LYS A 19 -2.82 -0.49 15.64
N THR A 20 -1.91 0.46 15.48
CA THR A 20 -0.52 0.33 15.91
C THR A 20 -0.38 0.12 17.42
N GLU A 21 -1.22 0.76 18.25
CA GLU A 21 -1.23 0.55 19.70
C GLU A 21 -1.67 -0.87 20.05
N ILE A 22 -2.66 -1.40 19.35
CA ILE A 22 -3.09 -2.79 19.50
C ILE A 22 -1.95 -3.74 19.14
N TYR A 23 -1.20 -3.46 18.05
CA TYR A 23 -0.04 -4.26 17.68
C TYR A 23 1.01 -4.26 18.78
N ILE A 24 1.38 -3.09 19.28
CA ILE A 24 2.37 -2.96 20.37
C ILE A 24 1.93 -3.75 21.61
N HIS A 25 0.65 -3.67 21.97
CA HIS A 25 0.12 -4.44 23.11
C HIS A 25 0.21 -5.94 22.89
N LEU A 26 -0.16 -6.42 21.70
CA LEU A 26 -0.09 -7.86 21.36
C LEU A 26 1.35 -8.36 21.27
N ILE A 27 2.28 -7.53 20.76
CA ILE A 27 3.71 -7.85 20.72
C ILE A 27 4.25 -8.02 22.14
N ARG A 28 3.97 -7.05 23.04
CA ARG A 28 4.38 -7.17 24.46
C ARG A 28 3.90 -8.45 25.11
N LYS A 29 2.63 -8.78 24.89
CA LYS A 29 2.06 -10.02 25.41
C LYS A 29 2.78 -11.26 24.86
N ALA A 30 3.10 -11.30 23.58
CA ALA A 30 3.83 -12.42 22.99
C ALA A 30 5.25 -12.55 23.57
N ILE A 31 5.95 -11.44 23.82
CA ILE A 31 7.26 -11.41 24.47
C ILE A 31 7.17 -11.92 25.91
N GLU A 32 6.17 -11.50 26.69
CA GLU A 32 5.92 -11.99 28.05
C GLU A 32 5.68 -13.51 28.09
N GLU A 33 5.09 -14.05 27.02
CA GLU A 33 4.90 -15.49 26.82
C GLU A 33 6.15 -16.20 26.24
N HIS A 34 7.29 -15.51 26.13
CA HIS A 34 8.53 -15.99 25.53
C HIS A 34 8.35 -16.48 24.08
N ARG A 35 7.52 -15.80 23.32
CA ARG A 35 7.23 -16.07 21.90
C ARG A 35 7.79 -14.98 21.03
N GLN A 36 8.30 -15.38 19.88
CA GLN A 36 8.77 -14.45 18.84
C GLN A 36 7.62 -13.87 18.01
N VAL A 37 7.85 -12.68 17.50
CA VAL A 37 6.88 -11.96 16.69
C VAL A 37 7.49 -11.60 15.32
N LEU A 38 6.75 -11.87 14.26
CA LEU A 38 7.01 -11.36 12.92
C LEU A 38 6.03 -10.24 12.62
N TYR A 39 6.53 -9.02 12.44
CA TYR A 39 5.72 -7.87 12.04
C TYR A 39 6.08 -7.45 10.62
N LEU A 40 5.20 -7.74 9.67
CA LEU A 40 5.35 -7.41 8.26
C LEU A 40 4.68 -6.08 7.92
N LEU A 41 5.44 -5.22 7.24
CA LEU A 41 4.99 -3.96 6.64
C LEU A 41 5.30 -3.94 5.15
N PRO A 42 4.50 -3.24 4.32
CA PRO A 42 4.92 -2.89 2.96
C PRO A 42 6.24 -2.10 3.00
N GLU A 43 7.11 -2.26 2.01
CA GLU A 43 8.39 -1.52 1.96
C GLU A 43 8.20 0.00 2.03
N ILE A 44 7.13 0.51 1.42
CA ILE A 44 6.79 1.94 1.45
C ILE A 44 6.38 2.42 2.86
N ALA A 45 5.80 1.54 3.67
CA ALA A 45 5.37 1.85 5.04
C ALA A 45 6.50 1.65 6.07
N LEU A 46 7.59 0.96 5.69
CA LEU A 46 8.77 0.77 6.54
C LEU A 46 9.61 2.06 6.58
N THR A 47 9.06 3.08 7.21
CA THR A 47 9.69 4.39 7.33
C THR A 47 10.56 4.48 8.58
N VAL A 48 11.50 5.43 8.59
CA VAL A 48 12.32 5.74 9.79
C VAL A 48 11.43 5.97 11.00
N GLN A 49 10.32 6.64 10.82
CA GLN A 49 9.36 6.97 11.88
C GLN A 49 8.78 5.74 12.59
N ILE A 50 8.35 4.72 11.85
CA ILE A 50 7.82 3.48 12.47
C ILE A 50 8.94 2.67 13.12
N MET A 51 10.12 2.62 12.50
CA MET A 51 11.28 1.93 13.06
C MET A 51 11.70 2.56 14.39
N GLU A 52 11.86 3.88 14.45
CA GLU A 52 12.19 4.61 15.69
C GLU A 52 11.12 4.44 16.77
N ARG A 53 9.85 4.49 16.39
CA ARG A 53 8.74 4.29 17.33
C ARG A 53 8.80 2.92 17.98
N LEU A 54 8.99 1.87 17.19
CA LEU A 54 9.08 0.50 17.73
C LEU A 54 10.37 0.27 18.48
N HIS A 55 11.48 0.85 18.04
CA HIS A 55 12.76 0.78 18.76
C HIS A 55 12.69 1.44 20.14
N LYS A 56 11.98 2.56 20.28
CA LYS A 56 11.72 3.19 21.59
C LYS A 56 10.94 2.29 22.56
N VAL A 57 10.13 1.38 22.02
CA VAL A 57 9.28 0.48 22.82
C VAL A 57 9.98 -0.83 23.15
N PHE A 58 10.72 -1.40 22.19
CA PHE A 58 11.27 -2.76 22.29
C PHE A 58 12.80 -2.80 22.38
N GLY A 59 13.49 -1.69 22.12
CA GLY A 59 14.96 -1.60 22.22
C GLY A 59 15.68 -2.69 21.44
N ASP A 60 16.60 -3.37 22.10
CA ASP A 60 17.45 -4.43 21.53
C ASP A 60 16.72 -5.74 21.22
N GLN A 61 15.47 -5.88 21.63
CA GLN A 61 14.62 -7.03 21.31
C GLN A 61 14.11 -6.97 19.86
N LEU A 62 14.22 -5.78 19.21
CA LEU A 62 13.73 -5.53 17.84
C LEU A 62 14.83 -5.71 16.82
N GLY A 63 14.68 -6.69 15.93
CA GLY A 63 15.43 -6.82 14.69
C GLY A 63 14.68 -6.20 13.52
N ILE A 64 15.37 -5.45 12.65
CA ILE A 64 14.77 -4.84 11.46
C ILE A 64 15.35 -5.53 10.23
N TYR A 65 14.49 -6.00 9.30
CA TYR A 65 14.90 -6.72 8.11
C TYR A 65 14.23 -6.15 6.86
N HIS A 66 15.02 -5.53 5.99
CA HIS A 66 14.51 -4.96 4.74
C HIS A 66 15.53 -5.01 3.58
N SER A 67 15.04 -4.79 2.35
CA SER A 67 15.81 -4.92 1.11
C SER A 67 16.97 -3.91 0.95
N LYS A 68 16.96 -2.80 1.71
CA LYS A 68 18.04 -1.79 1.66
C LYS A 68 19.28 -2.19 2.47
N TYR A 69 19.18 -3.19 3.32
CA TYR A 69 20.32 -3.71 4.05
C TYR A 69 21.25 -4.48 3.10
N SER A 70 22.55 -4.35 3.35
CA SER A 70 23.56 -5.13 2.65
C SER A 70 23.37 -6.63 2.92
N ASP A 71 23.96 -7.47 2.08
CA ASP A 71 23.88 -8.91 2.29
C ASP A 71 24.54 -9.33 3.61
N ALA A 72 25.60 -8.64 4.03
CA ALA A 72 26.25 -8.87 5.34
C ALA A 72 25.30 -8.62 6.51
N GLU A 73 24.64 -7.47 6.55
CA GLU A 73 23.67 -7.14 7.60
C GLU A 73 22.49 -8.14 7.63
N ARG A 74 22.02 -8.59 6.48
CA ARG A 74 20.97 -9.61 6.40
C ARG A 74 21.44 -10.97 6.94
N VAL A 75 22.69 -11.33 6.67
CA VAL A 75 23.31 -12.55 7.22
C VAL A 75 23.47 -12.46 8.73
N GLU A 76 23.87 -11.31 9.28
CA GLU A 76 23.94 -11.09 10.73
C GLU A 76 22.59 -11.29 11.42
N ILE A 77 21.52 -10.74 10.86
CA ILE A 77 20.16 -10.96 11.38
C ILE A 77 19.78 -12.42 11.32
N TRP A 78 20.09 -13.11 10.21
CA TRP A 78 19.81 -14.53 10.07
C TRP A 78 20.55 -15.37 11.12
N GLN A 79 21.86 -15.12 11.31
CA GLN A 79 22.69 -15.78 12.32
C GLN A 79 22.18 -15.50 13.75
N LYS A 80 21.80 -14.24 14.01
CA LYS A 80 21.22 -13.86 15.28
C LYS A 80 19.93 -14.66 15.58
N GLN A 81 19.07 -14.86 14.58
CA GLN A 81 17.83 -15.63 14.72
C GLN A 81 18.10 -17.13 15.00
N LEU A 82 19.21 -17.67 14.52
CA LEU A 82 19.63 -19.04 14.80
C LEU A 82 20.39 -19.21 16.13
N SER A 83 20.82 -18.11 16.75
CA SER A 83 21.59 -18.13 17.98
C SER A 83 20.74 -18.50 19.21
N GLY A 84 21.38 -18.69 20.36
CA GLY A 84 20.70 -18.87 21.65
C GLY A 84 19.95 -17.63 22.16
N HIS A 85 20.18 -16.45 21.52
CA HIS A 85 19.58 -15.18 21.89
C HIS A 85 19.01 -14.46 20.66
N PRO A 86 17.98 -15.02 20.00
CA PRO A 86 17.35 -14.41 18.85
C PRO A 86 16.65 -13.08 19.21
N TYR A 87 16.30 -12.29 18.20
CA TYR A 87 15.37 -11.18 18.41
C TYR A 87 13.98 -11.71 18.79
N ASP A 88 13.34 -11.02 19.73
CA ASP A 88 11.95 -11.33 20.10
C ASP A 88 10.97 -10.83 19.05
N VAL A 89 11.31 -9.70 18.39
CA VAL A 89 10.48 -9.07 17.35
C VAL A 89 11.31 -8.87 16.09
N ILE A 90 10.82 -9.35 14.97
CA ILE A 90 11.34 -9.01 13.66
C ILE A 90 10.35 -8.09 12.95
N LEU A 91 10.76 -6.86 12.69
CA LEU A 91 10.08 -5.94 11.81
C LEU A 91 10.67 -6.05 10.41
N GLY A 92 9.86 -6.30 9.40
CA GLY A 92 10.41 -6.45 8.07
C GLY A 92 9.42 -6.30 6.94
N ALA A 93 9.98 -6.25 5.73
CA ALA A 93 9.22 -6.30 4.49
C ALA A 93 8.93 -7.76 4.10
N ARG A 94 8.39 -7.94 2.91
CA ARG A 94 7.96 -9.22 2.31
C ARG A 94 8.90 -10.40 2.56
N SER A 95 10.22 -10.22 2.40
CA SER A 95 11.20 -11.31 2.51
C SER A 95 11.50 -11.76 3.93
N ALA A 96 11.10 -10.97 4.95
CA ALA A 96 11.30 -11.34 6.35
C ALA A 96 10.52 -12.62 6.75
N VAL A 97 9.52 -13.02 5.97
CA VAL A 97 8.77 -14.27 6.18
C VAL A 97 9.65 -15.53 6.10
N PHE A 98 10.83 -15.45 5.51
CA PHE A 98 11.76 -16.58 5.38
C PHE A 98 12.84 -16.63 6.47
N LEU A 99 12.85 -15.69 7.40
CA LEU A 99 13.79 -15.77 8.52
C LEU A 99 13.48 -16.97 9.42
N PRO A 100 14.49 -17.59 10.03
CA PRO A 100 14.29 -18.72 10.92
C PRO A 100 13.77 -18.24 12.26
N PHE A 101 12.59 -18.71 12.62
CA PHE A 101 12.00 -18.52 13.96
C PHE A 101 12.13 -19.80 14.76
N GLN A 102 12.36 -19.69 16.07
CA GLN A 102 12.45 -20.83 16.97
C GLN A 102 11.12 -21.06 17.72
N LYS A 103 10.45 -19.97 18.11
CA LYS A 103 9.23 -19.98 18.92
C LYS A 103 8.24 -18.91 18.44
N LEU A 104 7.89 -18.93 17.16
CA LEU A 104 6.95 -17.97 16.61
C LEU A 104 5.58 -18.09 17.28
N GLY A 105 5.06 -16.99 17.84
CA GLY A 105 3.76 -16.92 18.49
C GLY A 105 2.79 -15.94 17.85
N LEU A 106 3.31 -14.91 17.17
CA LEU A 106 2.47 -13.89 16.56
C LEU A 106 3.04 -13.45 15.23
N VAL A 107 2.19 -13.36 14.24
CA VAL A 107 2.48 -12.72 12.96
C VAL A 107 1.51 -11.56 12.78
N ILE A 108 2.04 -10.36 12.59
CA ILE A 108 1.26 -9.16 12.25
C ILE A 108 1.58 -8.78 10.81
N ILE A 109 0.55 -8.55 10.01
CA ILE A 109 0.68 -8.08 8.64
C ILE A 109 -0.15 -6.79 8.54
N ASP A 110 0.53 -5.65 8.59
CA ASP A 110 -0.13 -4.37 8.47
C ASP A 110 -0.26 -3.98 6.99
N GLU A 111 -1.35 -3.27 6.67
CA GLU A 111 -1.75 -2.95 5.29
C GLU A 111 -1.79 -4.22 4.41
N GLU A 112 -2.46 -5.28 4.90
CA GLU A 112 -2.46 -6.62 4.31
C GLU A 112 -2.93 -6.68 2.85
N HIS A 113 -3.65 -5.64 2.41
CA HIS A 113 -4.17 -5.48 1.05
C HIS A 113 -3.09 -5.05 0.03
N GLU A 114 -1.92 -4.58 0.52
CA GLU A 114 -0.89 -4.01 -0.33
C GLU A 114 -0.32 -5.02 -1.32
N THR A 115 -0.32 -4.63 -2.59
CA THR A 115 0.16 -5.46 -3.70
C THR A 115 1.66 -5.76 -3.64
N SER A 116 2.43 -4.95 -2.91
CA SER A 116 3.87 -5.15 -2.70
C SER A 116 4.22 -6.41 -1.90
N PHE A 117 3.26 -7.00 -1.19
CA PHE A 117 3.42 -8.32 -0.58
C PHE A 117 3.49 -9.46 -1.60
N LYS A 118 3.11 -9.23 -2.85
CA LYS A 118 3.31 -10.18 -3.94
C LYS A 118 4.66 -9.95 -4.60
N GLN A 119 5.51 -10.97 -4.59
CA GLN A 119 6.74 -10.97 -5.38
C GLN A 119 6.40 -11.24 -6.85
N GLN A 120 6.74 -10.28 -7.72
CA GLN A 120 6.54 -10.40 -9.15
C GLN A 120 7.76 -11.02 -9.82
N ASP A 121 8.94 -10.57 -9.43
CA ASP A 121 10.23 -11.00 -9.93
C ASP A 121 11.29 -10.80 -8.81
N PRO A 122 12.29 -11.68 -8.69
CA PRO A 122 12.44 -12.97 -9.37
C PRO A 122 11.48 -14.06 -8.83
N ALA A 123 11.53 -15.24 -9.45
CA ALA A 123 10.94 -16.45 -8.86
C ALA A 123 11.69 -16.86 -7.58
N PRO A 124 11.00 -17.51 -6.61
CA PRO A 124 9.60 -17.91 -6.58
C PRO A 124 8.66 -16.70 -6.37
N ARG A 125 7.56 -16.68 -7.12
CA ARG A 125 6.57 -15.59 -7.08
C ARG A 125 5.54 -15.80 -5.98
N TYR A 126 5.97 -15.79 -4.74
CA TYR A 126 5.11 -15.98 -3.55
C TYR A 126 4.34 -14.71 -3.18
N HIS A 127 3.32 -14.87 -2.34
CA HIS A 127 2.62 -13.78 -1.68
C HIS A 127 2.93 -13.86 -0.18
N ALA A 128 3.57 -12.83 0.38
CA ALA A 128 4.06 -12.87 1.77
C ALA A 128 2.95 -13.08 2.80
N ARG A 129 1.75 -12.49 2.61
CA ARG A 129 0.59 -12.73 3.47
C ARG A 129 0.25 -14.23 3.55
N SER A 130 0.17 -14.89 2.40
CA SER A 130 -0.15 -16.32 2.36
C SER A 130 0.98 -17.17 2.94
N ALA A 131 2.23 -16.85 2.60
CA ALA A 131 3.40 -17.53 3.14
C ALA A 131 3.50 -17.39 4.67
N ALA A 132 3.19 -16.19 5.21
CA ALA A 132 3.18 -15.94 6.65
C ALA A 132 2.08 -16.70 7.39
N ILE A 133 0.91 -16.90 6.79
CA ILE A 133 -0.15 -17.76 7.34
C ILE A 133 0.30 -19.22 7.37
N VAL A 134 0.97 -19.68 6.29
CA VAL A 134 1.53 -21.05 6.26
C VAL A 134 2.63 -21.20 7.31
N LEU A 135 3.55 -20.23 7.41
CA LEU A 135 4.61 -20.21 8.41
C LEU A 135 4.01 -20.29 9.82
N ALA A 136 3.02 -19.48 10.14
CA ALA A 136 2.37 -19.51 11.46
C ALA A 136 1.75 -20.87 11.77
N ASN A 137 1.16 -21.55 10.80
CA ASN A 137 0.58 -22.87 10.98
C ASN A 137 1.62 -23.98 11.29
N MET A 138 2.91 -23.73 11.07
CA MET A 138 3.98 -24.63 11.47
C MET A 138 4.28 -24.57 12.99
N TYR A 139 3.74 -23.57 13.68
CA TYR A 139 3.90 -23.37 15.12
C TYR A 139 2.53 -23.51 15.81
N PRO A 140 2.35 -24.47 16.72
CA PRO A 140 1.02 -24.90 17.22
C PRO A 140 0.15 -23.78 17.80
N GLU A 141 0.77 -22.76 18.38
CA GLU A 141 0.05 -21.68 19.08
C GLU A 141 0.18 -20.31 18.40
N ALA A 142 0.84 -20.28 17.24
CA ALA A 142 1.03 -19.02 16.52
C ALA A 142 -0.31 -18.47 15.99
N LYS A 143 -0.47 -17.16 16.10
CA LYS A 143 -1.64 -16.43 15.63
C LYS A 143 -1.23 -15.43 14.55
N VAL A 144 -2.14 -15.15 13.63
CA VAL A 144 -1.94 -14.18 12.56
C VAL A 144 -2.96 -13.06 12.69
N LEU A 145 -2.48 -11.82 12.70
CA LEU A 145 -3.29 -10.62 12.66
C LEU A 145 -3.06 -9.90 11.33
N LEU A 146 -4.11 -9.77 10.55
CA LEU A 146 -4.15 -9.01 9.30
C LEU A 146 -4.75 -7.64 9.60
N GLY A 147 -3.98 -6.58 9.51
CA GLY A 147 -4.42 -5.23 9.81
C GLY A 147 -4.56 -4.38 8.55
N THR A 148 -5.64 -3.61 8.46
CA THR A 148 -5.85 -2.69 7.33
C THR A 148 -7.04 -1.78 7.55
N ALA A 149 -7.09 -0.64 6.83
CA ALA A 149 -8.29 0.20 6.71
C ALA A 149 -9.16 -0.22 5.51
N THR A 150 -8.56 -0.86 4.51
CA THR A 150 -9.19 -1.25 3.23
C THR A 150 -8.86 -2.71 2.94
N PRO A 151 -9.59 -3.67 3.52
CA PRO A 151 -9.27 -5.08 3.38
C PRO A 151 -9.25 -5.56 1.92
N SER A 152 -8.33 -6.48 1.62
CA SER A 152 -8.41 -7.22 0.36
C SER A 152 -9.71 -8.03 0.30
N MET A 153 -10.24 -8.22 -0.90
CA MET A 153 -11.49 -8.97 -1.10
C MET A 153 -11.40 -10.39 -0.53
N GLU A 154 -10.25 -11.03 -0.69
CA GLU A 154 -10.00 -12.39 -0.18
C GLU A 154 -10.03 -12.46 1.34
N SER A 155 -9.36 -11.51 2.02
CA SER A 155 -9.33 -11.48 3.49
C SER A 155 -10.70 -11.15 4.06
N TYR A 156 -11.40 -10.19 3.46
CA TYR A 156 -12.74 -9.81 3.87
C TYR A 156 -13.74 -10.95 3.67
N TYR A 157 -13.71 -11.62 2.51
CA TYR A 157 -14.55 -12.79 2.24
C TYR A 157 -14.29 -13.92 3.22
N ASN A 158 -13.02 -14.26 3.49
CA ASN A 158 -12.66 -15.28 4.47
C ASN A 158 -13.16 -14.94 5.89
N ALA A 159 -13.16 -13.65 6.24
CA ALA A 159 -13.70 -13.19 7.53
C ALA A 159 -15.23 -13.31 7.57
N GLN A 160 -15.93 -12.94 6.49
CA GLN A 160 -17.38 -13.08 6.38
C GLN A 160 -17.83 -14.55 6.42
N GLN A 161 -17.07 -15.46 5.81
CA GLN A 161 -17.34 -16.90 5.86
C GLN A 161 -16.95 -17.54 7.20
N GLY A 162 -16.49 -16.76 8.16
CA GLY A 162 -16.08 -17.27 9.48
C GLY A 162 -14.81 -18.10 9.47
N LYS A 163 -14.07 -18.15 8.37
CA LYS A 163 -12.76 -18.78 8.28
C LYS A 163 -11.73 -17.99 9.08
N TYR A 164 -11.76 -16.66 8.96
CA TYR A 164 -10.99 -15.74 9.80
C TYR A 164 -11.89 -15.12 10.88
N GLY A 165 -11.30 -14.71 11.99
CA GLY A 165 -11.96 -13.82 12.93
C GLY A 165 -12.05 -12.40 12.34
N LEU A 166 -13.10 -11.65 12.69
CA LEU A 166 -13.25 -10.25 12.29
C LEU A 166 -13.29 -9.37 13.54
N VAL A 167 -12.49 -8.32 13.53
CA VAL A 167 -12.55 -7.23 14.51
C VAL A 167 -12.62 -5.93 13.75
N GLU A 168 -13.64 -5.12 14.04
CA GLU A 168 -13.85 -3.82 13.39
C GLU A 168 -13.58 -2.68 14.36
N LEU A 169 -12.79 -1.70 13.93
CA LEU A 169 -12.56 -0.44 14.62
C LEU A 169 -13.16 0.69 13.76
N LYS A 170 -14.36 1.10 14.09
CA LYS A 170 -15.16 2.03 13.26
C LYS A 170 -14.91 3.50 13.57
N THR A 171 -14.29 3.80 14.72
CA THR A 171 -14.04 5.17 15.17
C THR A 171 -12.58 5.53 15.10
N ARG A 172 -12.28 6.78 14.82
CA ARG A 172 -10.95 7.36 14.92
C ARG A 172 -10.63 7.75 16.36
N TYR A 173 -9.35 7.80 16.68
CA TYR A 173 -8.91 8.35 17.95
C TYR A 173 -9.45 9.77 18.14
N LYS A 174 -10.03 10.06 19.30
CA LYS A 174 -10.68 11.34 19.64
C LYS A 174 -11.84 11.73 18.71
N ASP A 175 -12.54 10.78 18.11
CA ASP A 175 -13.70 10.98 17.23
C ASP A 175 -13.47 12.00 16.11
N ILE A 176 -12.22 12.06 15.60
CA ILE A 176 -11.85 12.95 14.49
C ILE A 176 -12.72 12.62 13.28
N GLN A 177 -13.47 13.60 12.79
CA GLN A 177 -14.34 13.47 11.63
C GLN A 177 -13.56 13.08 10.38
N LEU A 178 -14.22 12.35 9.48
CA LEU A 178 -13.69 12.12 8.13
C LEU A 178 -13.67 13.44 7.35
N PRO A 179 -12.71 13.64 6.45
CA PRO A 179 -12.70 14.82 5.58
C PRO A 179 -13.94 14.81 4.68
N GLU A 180 -14.44 15.98 4.37
CA GLU A 180 -15.45 16.15 3.33
C GLU A 180 -14.85 15.83 1.97
N ILE A 181 -15.55 15.02 1.17
CA ILE A 181 -15.10 14.61 -0.16
C ILE A 181 -16.02 15.24 -1.20
N GLN A 182 -15.47 16.12 -2.03
CA GLN A 182 -16.17 16.70 -3.17
C GLN A 182 -15.70 16.08 -4.48
N VAL A 183 -16.61 15.42 -5.19
CA VAL A 183 -16.34 14.81 -6.50
C VAL A 183 -16.68 15.81 -7.59
N VAL A 184 -15.76 15.99 -8.54
CA VAL A 184 -15.90 16.93 -9.66
C VAL A 184 -15.74 16.22 -10.99
N ASP A 185 -16.74 16.30 -11.88
CA ASP A 185 -16.65 15.79 -13.24
C ASP A 185 -15.80 16.73 -14.14
N VAL A 186 -14.55 16.35 -14.29
CA VAL A 186 -13.62 17.13 -15.14
C VAL A 186 -13.90 16.99 -16.63
N LYS A 187 -14.64 15.96 -17.09
CA LYS A 187 -15.00 15.81 -18.51
C LYS A 187 -16.02 16.89 -18.91
N ASP A 188 -17.08 17.06 -18.11
CA ASP A 188 -18.08 18.09 -18.33
C ASP A 188 -17.44 19.49 -18.30
N LEU A 189 -16.59 19.76 -17.32
CA LEU A 189 -15.89 21.05 -17.21
C LEU A 189 -14.96 21.33 -18.40
N ARG A 190 -14.34 20.29 -18.97
CA ARG A 190 -13.53 20.43 -20.20
C ARG A 190 -14.40 20.77 -21.41
N HIS A 191 -15.53 20.07 -21.57
CA HIS A 191 -16.48 20.37 -22.64
C HIS A 191 -16.96 21.82 -22.59
N ARG A 192 -17.21 22.33 -21.39
CA ARG A 192 -17.61 23.73 -21.15
C ARG A 192 -16.44 24.72 -21.18
N LYS A 193 -15.22 24.28 -21.41
CA LYS A 193 -13.99 25.11 -21.42
C LYS A 193 -13.78 25.89 -20.12
N MET A 194 -14.19 25.34 -18.98
CA MET A 194 -14.11 25.97 -17.66
C MET A 194 -12.80 25.61 -16.91
N MET A 195 -12.00 24.72 -17.44
CA MET A 195 -10.74 24.30 -16.82
C MET A 195 -9.63 25.34 -17.01
N THR A 196 -8.83 25.55 -15.96
CA THR A 196 -7.55 26.30 -16.06
C THR A 196 -6.40 25.28 -16.10
N GLY A 197 -5.95 24.94 -17.29
CA GLY A 197 -5.00 23.84 -17.49
C GLY A 197 -5.60 22.51 -17.05
N VAL A 198 -5.01 21.89 -16.04
CA VAL A 198 -5.48 20.61 -15.45
C VAL A 198 -6.39 20.80 -14.22
N TYR A 199 -6.58 22.03 -13.78
CA TYR A 199 -7.28 22.34 -12.55
C TYR A 199 -8.74 22.75 -12.80
N SER A 200 -9.67 22.18 -12.02
CA SER A 200 -11.06 22.59 -12.05
C SER A 200 -11.27 23.92 -11.29
N PRO A 201 -12.28 24.71 -11.67
CA PRO A 201 -12.63 25.93 -10.92
C PRO A 201 -12.90 25.67 -9.45
N VAL A 202 -13.55 24.54 -9.14
CA VAL A 202 -13.86 24.11 -7.77
C VAL A 202 -12.58 23.90 -6.96
N LEU A 203 -11.60 23.17 -7.51
CA LEU A 203 -10.30 22.94 -6.86
C LEU A 203 -9.57 24.28 -6.63
N LEU A 204 -9.52 25.14 -7.66
CA LEU A 204 -8.85 26.44 -7.53
C LEU A 204 -9.51 27.35 -6.49
N ALA A 205 -10.84 27.31 -6.40
CA ALA A 205 -11.58 28.07 -5.37
C ALA A 205 -11.24 27.55 -3.96
N ALA A 206 -11.26 26.22 -3.75
CA ALA A 206 -10.93 25.61 -2.46
C ALA A 206 -9.48 25.89 -2.04
N VAL A 207 -8.52 25.81 -2.95
CA VAL A 207 -7.11 26.13 -2.68
C VAL A 207 -6.96 27.63 -2.31
N LYS A 208 -7.62 28.54 -3.06
CA LYS A 208 -7.59 29.97 -2.74
C LYS A 208 -8.17 30.28 -1.38
N GLU A 209 -9.26 29.62 -1.00
CA GLU A 209 -9.91 29.80 0.29
C GLU A 209 -9.00 29.31 1.43
N ALA A 210 -8.42 28.12 1.31
CA ALA A 210 -7.47 27.59 2.29
C ALA A 210 -6.28 28.54 2.49
N LEU A 211 -5.69 29.02 1.41
CA LEU A 211 -4.55 29.96 1.50
C LEU A 211 -4.97 31.32 2.12
N LYS A 212 -6.16 31.81 1.81
CA LYS A 212 -6.69 33.05 2.42
C LYS A 212 -6.87 32.91 3.92
N ASN A 213 -7.23 31.72 4.38
CA ASN A 213 -7.39 31.40 5.81
C ASN A 213 -6.05 31.08 6.50
N GLY A 214 -4.91 31.16 5.80
CA GLY A 214 -3.59 30.79 6.34
C GLY A 214 -3.38 29.29 6.49
N GLU A 215 -4.21 28.48 5.84
CA GLU A 215 -4.12 27.02 5.84
C GLU A 215 -3.21 26.51 4.72
N GLN A 216 -2.88 25.23 4.78
CA GLN A 216 -2.04 24.56 3.78
C GLN A 216 -2.89 23.68 2.86
N ALA A 217 -2.50 23.60 1.59
CA ALA A 217 -3.12 22.73 0.61
C ALA A 217 -2.12 21.68 0.11
N ILE A 218 -2.54 20.41 0.05
CA ILE A 218 -1.77 19.32 -0.54
C ILE A 218 -2.44 18.93 -1.86
N LEU A 219 -1.73 19.09 -2.97
CA LEU A 219 -2.19 18.62 -4.27
C LEU A 219 -1.59 17.24 -4.54
N PHE A 220 -2.44 16.22 -4.57
CA PHE A 220 -2.04 14.85 -4.86
C PHE A 220 -2.44 14.47 -6.27
N GLN A 221 -1.46 14.03 -7.06
CA GLN A 221 -1.69 13.42 -8.35
C GLN A 221 -1.20 11.98 -8.32
N ASN A 222 -2.11 11.02 -8.50
CA ASN A 222 -1.78 9.60 -8.52
C ASN A 222 -1.10 9.20 -9.83
N ARG A 223 0.17 9.63 -9.98
CA ARG A 223 0.97 9.40 -11.17
C ARG A 223 2.43 9.18 -10.81
N ARG A 224 3.02 8.07 -11.25
CA ARG A 224 4.45 7.81 -11.07
C ARG A 224 5.23 8.47 -12.22
N GLY A 225 6.12 9.40 -11.87
CA GLY A 225 7.09 9.98 -12.78
C GLY A 225 6.49 10.82 -13.91
N PHE A 226 7.36 11.28 -14.78
CA PHE A 226 7.05 12.04 -16.00
C PHE A 226 6.78 11.06 -17.15
N ALA A 227 5.67 10.34 -17.12
CA ALA A 227 5.26 9.52 -18.25
C ALA A 227 4.36 10.32 -19.16
N PRO A 228 4.76 10.61 -20.39
CA PRO A 228 3.90 11.24 -21.36
C PRO A 228 2.72 10.31 -21.66
N MET A 229 1.53 10.76 -21.35
CA MET A 229 0.27 10.08 -21.63
C MET A 229 -0.43 10.82 -22.79
N ILE A 230 -1.04 10.08 -23.67
CA ILE A 230 -1.92 10.66 -24.69
C ILE A 230 -3.31 10.83 -24.08
N GLU A 231 -3.89 11.99 -24.30
CA GLU A 231 -5.24 12.33 -23.90
C GLU A 231 -5.93 13.15 -25.00
N CYS A 232 -7.19 12.84 -25.25
CA CYS A 232 -8.01 13.67 -26.11
C CYS A 232 -8.42 14.96 -25.38
N LYS A 233 -8.05 16.12 -25.89
CA LYS A 233 -8.38 17.42 -25.28
C LYS A 233 -9.88 17.73 -25.30
N VAL A 234 -10.63 17.08 -26.17
CA VAL A 234 -12.08 17.34 -26.33
C VAL A 234 -12.91 16.51 -25.36
N CYS A 235 -12.70 15.19 -25.32
CA CYS A 235 -13.55 14.28 -24.52
C CYS A 235 -12.83 13.63 -23.34
N GLY A 236 -11.53 13.90 -23.12
CA GLY A 236 -10.76 13.29 -22.04
C GLY A 236 -10.46 11.79 -22.21
N TRP A 237 -10.66 11.26 -23.43
CA TRP A 237 -10.33 9.86 -23.70
C TRP A 237 -8.82 9.62 -23.54
N VAL A 238 -8.48 8.51 -22.88
CA VAL A 238 -7.11 8.04 -22.68
C VAL A 238 -7.01 6.61 -23.20
N PRO A 239 -5.98 6.29 -24.01
CA PRO A 239 -5.78 4.92 -24.51
C PRO A 239 -5.49 3.95 -23.38
N LYS A 240 -6.20 2.85 -23.37
CA LYS A 240 -6.04 1.76 -22.42
C LYS A 240 -5.56 0.49 -23.10
N CYS A 241 -4.84 -0.34 -22.38
CA CYS A 241 -4.45 -1.67 -22.83
C CYS A 241 -5.67 -2.57 -22.90
N LYS A 242 -5.89 -3.26 -24.03
CA LYS A 242 -6.99 -4.20 -24.19
C LYS A 242 -6.90 -5.44 -23.28
N ASN A 243 -5.67 -5.79 -22.88
CA ASN A 243 -5.43 -6.98 -22.07
C ASN A 243 -5.42 -6.70 -20.56
N CYS A 244 -5.03 -5.48 -20.13
CA CYS A 244 -4.76 -5.16 -18.71
C CYS A 244 -5.65 -4.03 -18.18
N ASP A 245 -6.46 -3.39 -19.01
CA ASP A 245 -7.30 -2.21 -18.69
C ASP A 245 -6.57 -1.05 -18.00
N VAL A 246 -5.24 -0.96 -18.17
CA VAL A 246 -4.40 0.13 -17.65
C VAL A 246 -4.10 1.13 -18.75
N SER A 247 -3.85 2.39 -18.38
CA SER A 247 -3.44 3.43 -19.34
C SER A 247 -2.11 3.09 -20.00
N LEU A 248 -2.00 3.37 -21.30
CA LEU A 248 -0.79 3.14 -22.07
C LEU A 248 0.18 4.32 -21.91
N THR A 249 1.48 4.04 -21.92
CA THR A 249 2.55 5.03 -21.87
C THR A 249 3.10 5.28 -23.28
N LEU A 250 3.24 6.54 -23.67
CA LEU A 250 3.86 6.91 -24.93
C LEU A 250 5.39 6.87 -24.81
N HIS A 251 6.02 6.08 -25.66
CA HIS A 251 7.47 6.09 -25.90
C HIS A 251 7.78 6.90 -27.14
N LYS A 252 8.18 8.17 -26.94
CA LYS A 252 8.45 9.10 -28.06
C LYS A 252 9.53 8.61 -29.01
N SER A 253 10.55 7.93 -28.50
CA SER A 253 11.69 7.44 -29.29
C SER A 253 11.29 6.44 -30.38
N ILE A 254 10.25 5.64 -30.12
CA ILE A 254 9.74 4.61 -31.03
C ILE A 254 8.35 4.95 -31.56
N ASN A 255 7.77 6.06 -31.16
CA ASN A 255 6.41 6.51 -31.49
C ASN A 255 5.33 5.44 -31.29
N LEU A 256 5.40 4.70 -30.19
CA LEU A 256 4.45 3.64 -29.81
C LEU A 256 3.90 3.86 -28.41
N LEU A 257 2.68 3.41 -28.21
CA LEU A 257 2.05 3.28 -26.89
C LEU A 257 2.36 1.90 -26.33
N THR A 258 2.93 1.81 -25.14
CA THR A 258 3.31 0.56 -24.52
C THR A 258 2.58 0.33 -23.21
N CYS A 259 2.10 -0.88 -23.01
CA CYS A 259 1.60 -1.33 -21.72
C CYS A 259 2.77 -1.84 -20.86
N HIS A 260 3.05 -1.18 -19.74
CA HIS A 260 4.12 -1.62 -18.82
C HIS A 260 3.78 -2.87 -17.98
N TYR A 261 2.54 -3.37 -18.09
CA TYR A 261 2.11 -4.61 -17.42
C TYR A 261 2.34 -5.85 -18.28
N CYS A 262 1.92 -5.82 -19.54
CA CYS A 262 2.04 -6.98 -20.43
C CYS A 262 3.03 -6.79 -21.58
N GLY A 263 3.65 -5.61 -21.72
CA GLY A 263 4.59 -5.30 -22.78
C GLY A 263 3.96 -5.07 -24.17
N TYR A 264 2.64 -5.19 -24.29
CA TYR A 264 1.96 -5.04 -25.59
C TYR A 264 2.06 -3.59 -26.09
N THR A 265 2.30 -3.43 -27.40
CA THR A 265 2.48 -2.12 -28.04
C THR A 265 1.33 -1.81 -28.99
N TYR A 266 0.97 -0.54 -29.06
CA TYR A 266 -0.10 -0.01 -29.93
C TYR A 266 0.41 1.18 -30.72
N PRO A 267 -0.08 1.40 -31.95
CA PRO A 267 0.21 2.61 -32.69
C PRO A 267 -0.41 3.83 -31.98
N VAL A 268 0.24 4.97 -32.15
CA VAL A 268 -0.32 6.26 -31.67
C VAL A 268 -1.49 6.64 -32.58
N PRO A 269 -2.71 6.84 -32.06
CA PRO A 269 -3.86 7.19 -32.87
C PRO A 269 -3.73 8.64 -33.39
N THR A 270 -4.06 8.85 -34.64
CA THR A 270 -4.10 10.19 -35.28
C THR A 270 -5.40 10.94 -34.94
N GLU A 271 -6.44 10.21 -34.64
CA GLU A 271 -7.76 10.70 -34.25
C GLU A 271 -8.27 10.00 -32.99
N CYS A 272 -9.06 10.69 -32.21
CA CYS A 272 -9.65 10.10 -31.02
C CYS A 272 -10.70 9.04 -31.38
N PRO A 273 -10.56 7.77 -30.97
CA PRO A 273 -11.53 6.73 -31.27
C PRO A 273 -12.91 6.96 -30.65
N ASN A 274 -12.98 7.83 -29.64
CA ASN A 274 -14.22 8.09 -28.91
C ASN A 274 -15.04 9.25 -29.50
N CYS A 275 -14.39 10.31 -30.00
CA CYS A 275 -15.09 11.51 -30.49
C CYS A 275 -14.63 12.01 -31.86
N GLY A 276 -13.75 11.30 -32.57
CA GLY A 276 -13.26 11.65 -33.91
C GLY A 276 -12.34 12.88 -33.95
N SER A 277 -12.03 13.50 -32.81
CA SER A 277 -11.21 14.71 -32.78
C SER A 277 -9.75 14.40 -33.05
N THR A 278 -9.11 15.24 -33.88
CA THR A 278 -7.65 15.23 -34.12
C THR A 278 -6.87 15.87 -32.99
N ALA A 279 -7.54 16.47 -31.98
CA ALA A 279 -6.90 17.14 -30.84
C ALA A 279 -6.41 16.12 -29.79
N VAL A 280 -5.73 15.06 -30.22
CA VAL A 280 -5.05 14.09 -29.37
C VAL A 280 -3.63 14.58 -29.11
N SER A 281 -3.31 14.88 -27.86
CA SER A 281 -1.99 15.41 -27.51
C SER A 281 -1.42 14.79 -26.24
N TYR A 282 -0.11 14.91 -26.06
CA TYR A 282 0.54 14.51 -24.80
C TYR A 282 0.18 15.47 -23.70
N THR A 283 -0.07 14.95 -22.53
CA THR A 283 -0.17 15.77 -21.33
C THR A 283 1.22 15.93 -20.73
N HIS A 284 1.80 17.13 -20.86
CA HIS A 284 2.87 17.57 -19.99
C HIS A 284 2.22 18.36 -18.85
N LEU A 285 2.50 17.99 -17.61
CA LEU A 285 2.26 18.87 -16.48
C LEU A 285 3.45 19.82 -16.38
N THR A 286 3.30 21.00 -16.95
CA THR A 286 4.05 22.15 -16.50
C THR A 286 3.25 22.74 -15.34
N LEU A 287 3.83 22.74 -14.12
CA LEU A 287 3.31 23.59 -13.06
C LEU A 287 3.36 25.03 -13.58
N PRO A 288 2.29 25.80 -13.49
CA PRO A 288 2.40 27.23 -13.73
C PRO A 288 3.37 27.82 -12.72
N THR A 289 4.44 28.43 -13.23
CA THR A 289 5.37 29.25 -12.45
C THR A 289 4.66 30.46 -11.90
#